data_1092979cee94d488d2179bd5a8a97a51
#
_entry.id   1092979cee94d488d2179bd5a8a97a51
#
_cell.length_a   1.000
_cell.length_b   1.000
_cell.length_c   1.000
_cell.angle_alpha   90.00
_cell.angle_beta   90.00
_cell.angle_gamma   90.00
#
_symmetry.space_group_name_H-M   'P 1'
#
loop_
_entity.id
_entity.type
_entity.pdbx_description
1 polymer ?
#
loop_
_entity_poly.entity_id
_entity_poly.type
_entity_poly.pdbx_seq_one_letter_code
_entity_poly.pdbx_strand_id
1 'polypeptide(L)'
;MLGEEVMTKEEVLQSLAIQTDSKLVMVVIDGVGGLPVRGKTELEAAKTPNFDRFAPKAVCGLIDPVSYGITPGSGPSHLALFGYDPFRYEIGRGVMEALGIDIPLTRDDLAARGNFATLDENGIIVDRRAGRIPTEKNREICEFLGNEIKEVDGVRISIYPGKEHRFVLVFRGGGLRDDLTDADPQKDGLKAKGTEGLSQEARKTAEVVNLYLKRATNALKSFHPANTVLLRGFSKIPDIPTMSEKFKLRPAAIATYPMYRGLARLVGMEILKTGETLREEVETLKKYFDRYDFFYVHFKKTDSAGEDGNFKGKVKAIEEIDRILPSIFKLKPDVLAITGDHSTPAVLKSHSWHPNPILLFSNYVRPDGIRRFTERHCRGGQLGRFPALDVITLMLANGLKLKKFGA
;
A
#
# COMPACT_ATOMS: atom_id res chain seq x y z
N MET A 1 -40.45 -3.79 -15.45
CA MET A 1 -40.00 -2.82 -14.42
C MET A 1 -38.49 -2.78 -14.51
N LEU A 2 -37.94 -1.69 -15.08
CA LEU A 2 -36.51 -1.43 -15.06
C LEU A 2 -36.17 -1.14 -13.61
N GLY A 3 -35.38 -2.00 -12.97
CA GLY A 3 -34.91 -1.74 -11.60
C GLY A 3 -34.12 -0.43 -11.60
N GLU A 4 -34.54 0.53 -10.82
CA GLU A 4 -33.76 1.72 -10.53
C GLU A 4 -32.43 1.21 -9.93
N GLU A 5 -31.32 1.40 -10.64
CA GLU A 5 -29.98 1.12 -10.13
C GLU A 5 -29.75 2.05 -8.94
N VAL A 6 -29.77 1.49 -7.74
CA VAL A 6 -29.52 2.25 -6.51
C VAL A 6 -28.06 2.71 -6.52
N MET A 7 -27.83 4.02 -6.58
CA MET A 7 -26.49 4.60 -6.53
C MET A 7 -25.72 4.13 -5.28
N THR A 8 -24.53 3.68 -5.47
CA THR A 8 -23.61 3.33 -4.37
C THR A 8 -23.12 4.60 -3.65
N LYS A 9 -22.68 4.48 -2.41
CA LYS A 9 -22.07 5.60 -1.66
C LYS A 9 -20.90 6.23 -2.43
N GLU A 10 -20.14 5.43 -3.16
CA GLU A 10 -19.01 5.86 -3.99
C GLU A 10 -19.46 6.76 -5.14
N GLU A 11 -20.49 6.37 -5.87
CA GLU A 11 -21.08 7.16 -6.97
C GLU A 11 -21.71 8.45 -6.48
N VAL A 12 -22.40 8.40 -5.34
CA VAL A 12 -22.93 9.62 -4.69
C VAL A 12 -21.79 10.58 -4.37
N LEU A 13 -20.71 10.11 -3.72
CA LEU A 13 -19.58 10.95 -3.35
C LEU A 13 -18.90 11.57 -4.59
N GLN A 14 -18.72 10.77 -5.66
CA GLN A 14 -18.18 11.25 -6.93
C GLN A 14 -19.05 12.35 -7.56
N SER A 15 -20.39 12.21 -7.51
CA SER A 15 -21.34 13.20 -8.06
C SER A 15 -21.32 14.53 -7.29
N LEU A 16 -21.02 14.48 -6.00
CA LEU A 16 -20.96 15.65 -5.12
C LEU A 16 -19.62 16.37 -5.16
N ALA A 17 -18.55 15.69 -5.57
CA ALA A 17 -17.20 16.24 -5.54
C ALA A 17 -17.05 17.45 -6.47
N ILE A 18 -16.44 18.52 -5.95
CA ILE A 18 -16.12 19.74 -6.67
C ILE A 18 -14.67 20.15 -6.46
N GLN A 19 -14.12 20.84 -7.44
CA GLN A 19 -12.79 21.43 -7.33
C GLN A 19 -12.87 22.75 -6.53
N THR A 20 -11.98 22.91 -5.55
CA THR A 20 -11.77 24.16 -4.81
C THR A 20 -10.27 24.34 -4.55
N ASP A 21 -9.85 25.52 -4.11
CA ASP A 21 -8.42 25.82 -3.84
C ASP A 21 -7.95 25.34 -2.48
N SER A 22 -8.86 24.78 -1.64
CA SER A 22 -8.51 24.29 -0.31
C SER A 22 -7.46 23.19 -0.35
N LYS A 23 -6.50 23.25 0.58
CA LYS A 23 -5.36 22.33 0.71
C LYS A 23 -5.63 21.27 1.75
N LEU A 24 -5.65 20.02 1.31
CA LEU A 24 -5.85 18.85 2.15
C LEU A 24 -4.51 18.12 2.32
N VAL A 25 -4.12 17.86 3.56
CA VAL A 25 -2.90 17.09 3.88
C VAL A 25 -3.29 15.87 4.70
N MET A 26 -2.98 14.68 4.20
CA MET A 26 -3.11 13.41 4.91
C MET A 26 -1.71 12.94 5.32
N VAL A 27 -1.45 12.87 6.61
CA VAL A 27 -0.22 12.31 7.18
C VAL A 27 -0.51 10.92 7.68
N VAL A 28 0.16 9.93 7.10
CA VAL A 28 0.05 8.52 7.50
C VAL A 28 1.33 8.11 8.24
N ILE A 29 1.17 7.77 9.50
CA ILE A 29 2.22 7.22 10.37
C ILE A 29 2.08 5.70 10.33
N ASP A 30 2.88 5.06 9.49
CA ASP A 30 2.80 3.64 9.20
C ASP A 30 2.86 2.79 10.47
N GLY A 31 1.83 1.95 10.67
CA GLY A 31 1.78 1.04 11.80
C GLY A 31 1.74 1.72 13.17
N VAL A 32 1.21 2.96 13.29
CA VAL A 32 1.29 3.75 14.53
C VAL A 32 0.59 3.09 15.72
N GLY A 33 -0.55 2.45 15.49
CA GLY A 33 -1.31 1.80 16.55
C GLY A 33 -0.50 0.70 17.27
N GLY A 34 -0.70 0.59 18.59
CA GLY A 34 0.04 -0.32 19.44
C GLY A 34 -0.84 -1.12 20.41
N LEU A 35 -0.21 -2.00 21.18
CA LEU A 35 -0.81 -2.71 22.30
C LEU A 35 -0.07 -2.39 23.59
N PRO A 36 -0.78 -2.38 24.73
CA PRO A 36 -0.15 -2.01 25.99
C PRO A 36 0.93 -3.01 26.43
N VAL A 37 2.14 -2.51 26.63
CA VAL A 37 3.23 -3.19 27.33
C VAL A 37 3.43 -2.45 28.64
N ARG A 38 3.29 -3.14 29.77
CA ARG A 38 3.31 -2.54 31.11
C ARG A 38 2.32 -1.35 31.25
N GLY A 39 1.13 -1.51 30.64
CA GLY A 39 0.02 -0.56 30.75
C GLY A 39 0.02 0.60 29.77
N LYS A 40 0.99 0.71 28.85
CA LYS A 40 1.07 1.77 27.82
C LYS A 40 1.35 1.18 26.44
N THR A 41 0.68 1.69 25.41
CA THR A 41 1.08 1.48 24.01
C THR A 41 2.36 2.27 23.71
N GLU A 42 2.96 2.05 22.56
CA GLU A 42 4.13 2.81 22.11
C GLU A 42 3.79 4.31 21.98
N LEU A 43 2.59 4.62 21.45
CA LEU A 43 2.11 6.00 21.32
C LEU A 43 1.82 6.64 22.68
N GLU A 44 1.25 5.89 23.63
CA GLU A 44 1.05 6.38 25.02
C GLU A 44 2.36 6.58 25.79
N ALA A 45 3.40 5.85 25.45
CA ALA A 45 4.72 5.94 26.07
C ALA A 45 5.58 7.07 25.48
N ALA A 46 5.32 7.48 24.25
CA ALA A 46 6.05 8.53 23.56
C ALA A 46 5.77 9.91 24.16
N LYS A 47 6.79 10.77 24.15
CA LYS A 47 6.67 12.19 24.51
C LYS A 47 6.28 12.98 23.27
N THR A 48 5.02 13.39 23.19
CA THR A 48 4.41 14.01 22.01
C THR A 48 3.81 15.39 22.30
N PRO A 49 4.60 16.38 22.76
CA PRO A 49 4.08 17.69 23.17
C PRO A 49 3.45 18.48 22.02
N ASN A 50 3.84 18.22 20.77
CA ASN A 50 3.24 18.91 19.62
C ASN A 50 1.89 18.28 19.26
N PHE A 51 1.75 16.96 19.26
CA PHE A 51 0.44 16.32 19.14
C PHE A 51 -0.51 16.81 20.25
N ASP A 52 -0.03 16.84 21.51
CA ASP A 52 -0.81 17.29 22.66
C ASP A 52 -1.21 18.78 22.57
N ARG A 53 -0.43 19.60 21.86
CA ARG A 53 -0.76 21.01 21.56
C ARG A 53 -1.82 21.16 20.48
N PHE A 54 -1.85 20.25 19.50
CA PHE A 54 -2.76 20.35 18.36
C PHE A 54 -4.06 19.58 18.57
N ALA A 55 -4.07 18.48 19.31
CA ALA A 55 -5.25 17.68 19.58
C ALA A 55 -6.45 18.49 20.10
N PRO A 56 -6.29 19.45 21.06
CA PRO A 56 -7.42 20.24 21.55
C PRO A 56 -8.07 21.17 20.53
N LYS A 57 -7.47 21.35 19.35
CA LYS A 57 -7.98 22.19 18.23
C LYS A 57 -8.60 21.38 17.11
N ALA A 58 -8.63 20.06 17.26
CA ALA A 58 -9.07 19.10 16.28
C ALA A 58 -10.27 18.30 16.79
N VAL A 59 -10.74 17.39 15.98
CA VAL A 59 -11.61 16.28 16.39
C VAL A 59 -10.85 14.98 16.25
N CYS A 60 -11.03 14.08 17.19
CA CYS A 60 -10.35 12.81 17.25
C CYS A 60 -11.33 11.64 17.17
N GLY A 61 -10.82 10.47 16.84
CA GLY A 61 -11.55 9.21 16.79
C GLY A 61 -10.63 8.03 16.58
N LEU A 62 -11.22 6.90 16.28
CA LEU A 62 -10.54 5.67 15.88
C LEU A 62 -11.02 5.23 14.50
N ILE A 63 -10.12 4.72 13.67
CA ILE A 63 -10.48 4.15 12.37
C ILE A 63 -10.20 2.65 12.33
N ASP A 64 -11.07 1.91 11.67
CA ASP A 64 -10.81 0.53 11.27
C ASP A 64 -10.21 0.53 9.87
N PRO A 65 -8.97 0.03 9.70
CA PRO A 65 -8.25 0.13 8.42
C PRO A 65 -8.97 -0.51 7.24
N VAL A 66 -9.55 -1.69 7.43
CA VAL A 66 -10.33 -2.41 6.42
C VAL A 66 -11.73 -2.69 6.94
N SER A 67 -11.86 -3.41 8.04
CA SER A 67 -13.12 -3.70 8.71
C SER A 67 -12.87 -4.21 10.14
N TYR A 68 -13.92 -4.26 10.94
CA TYR A 68 -13.86 -4.76 12.33
C TYR A 68 -13.23 -6.17 12.39
N GLY A 69 -12.17 -6.32 13.19
CA GLY A 69 -11.53 -7.61 13.44
C GLY A 69 -10.69 -8.17 12.29
N ILE A 70 -10.59 -7.47 11.16
CA ILE A 70 -9.75 -7.87 10.03
C ILE A 70 -8.36 -7.26 10.18
N THR A 71 -7.32 -8.11 10.26
CA THR A 71 -5.93 -7.66 10.21
C THR A 71 -5.60 -7.21 8.80
N PRO A 72 -5.26 -5.93 8.59
CA PRO A 72 -5.02 -5.39 7.26
C PRO A 72 -3.61 -5.67 6.77
N GLY A 73 -3.46 -5.83 5.46
CA GLY A 73 -2.19 -5.56 4.77
C GLY A 73 -2.07 -4.09 4.42
N SER A 74 -0.86 -3.60 4.15
CA SER A 74 -0.62 -2.18 3.82
C SER A 74 -1.37 -1.71 2.55
N GLY A 75 -1.52 -2.57 1.55
CA GLY A 75 -2.25 -2.23 0.32
C GLY A 75 -3.73 -1.92 0.57
N PRO A 76 -4.51 -2.87 1.12
CA PRO A 76 -5.93 -2.66 1.44
C PRO A 76 -6.19 -1.47 2.37
N SER A 77 -5.35 -1.28 3.40
CA SER A 77 -5.52 -0.17 4.35
C SER A 77 -5.29 1.19 3.71
N HIS A 78 -4.29 1.31 2.82
CA HIS A 78 -4.06 2.56 2.08
C HIS A 78 -5.16 2.84 1.07
N LEU A 79 -5.66 1.82 0.36
CA LEU A 79 -6.83 2.00 -0.51
C LEU A 79 -8.02 2.56 0.27
N ALA A 80 -8.30 2.00 1.46
CA ALA A 80 -9.38 2.52 2.31
C ALA A 80 -9.14 3.99 2.69
N LEU A 81 -7.92 4.35 3.16
CA LEU A 81 -7.58 5.75 3.48
C LEU A 81 -7.76 6.70 2.29
N PHE A 82 -7.46 6.22 1.08
CA PHE A 82 -7.65 6.99 -0.15
C PHE A 82 -9.12 7.00 -0.64
N GLY A 83 -10.03 6.34 0.08
CA GLY A 83 -11.46 6.31 -0.23
C GLY A 83 -11.85 5.27 -1.29
N TYR A 84 -11.07 4.22 -1.43
CA TYR A 84 -11.38 3.07 -2.29
C TYR A 84 -11.68 1.85 -1.43
N ASP A 85 -12.81 1.21 -1.69
CA ASP A 85 -13.22 0.02 -0.95
C ASP A 85 -12.26 -1.14 -1.25
N PRO A 86 -11.49 -1.63 -0.27
CA PRO A 86 -10.53 -2.71 -0.47
C PRO A 86 -11.17 -4.06 -0.78
N PHE A 87 -12.48 -4.23 -0.55
CA PHE A 87 -13.23 -5.41 -0.98
C PHE A 87 -13.64 -5.36 -2.45
N ARG A 88 -13.77 -4.15 -3.00
CA ARG A 88 -14.06 -3.94 -4.42
C ARG A 88 -12.81 -3.86 -5.27
N TYR A 89 -11.74 -3.21 -4.77
CA TYR A 89 -10.49 -2.96 -5.49
C TYR A 89 -9.37 -3.81 -4.89
N GLU A 90 -9.40 -5.10 -5.14
CA GLU A 90 -8.35 -6.00 -4.69
C GLU A 90 -7.08 -5.81 -5.52
N ILE A 91 -5.96 -5.57 -4.87
CA ILE A 91 -4.64 -5.50 -5.52
C ILE A 91 -3.95 -6.84 -5.33
N GLY A 92 -3.83 -7.59 -6.41
CA GLY A 92 -3.16 -8.88 -6.38
C GLY A 92 -1.66 -8.78 -6.08
N ARG A 93 -1.10 -9.90 -5.65
CA ARG A 93 0.29 -9.96 -5.14
C ARG A 93 1.34 -9.59 -6.18
N GLY A 94 1.16 -9.97 -7.45
CA GLY A 94 2.09 -9.62 -8.53
C GLY A 94 2.20 -8.11 -8.72
N VAL A 95 1.05 -7.43 -8.77
CA VAL A 95 1.00 -5.97 -8.84
C VAL A 95 1.62 -5.34 -7.59
N MET A 96 1.31 -5.84 -6.39
CA MET A 96 1.89 -5.33 -5.14
C MET A 96 3.43 -5.45 -5.12
N GLU A 97 3.99 -6.57 -5.55
CA GLU A 97 5.45 -6.75 -5.62
C GLU A 97 6.08 -5.83 -6.69
N ALA A 98 5.42 -5.65 -7.85
CA ALA A 98 5.88 -4.73 -8.89
C ALA A 98 5.88 -3.27 -8.39
N LEU A 99 4.80 -2.83 -7.74
CA LEU A 99 4.72 -1.52 -7.11
C LEU A 99 5.78 -1.36 -6.01
N GLY A 100 6.08 -2.45 -5.28
CA GLY A 100 7.08 -2.49 -4.21
C GLY A 100 8.52 -2.25 -4.64
N ILE A 101 8.83 -2.41 -5.93
CA ILE A 101 10.15 -2.13 -6.52
C ILE A 101 10.07 -1.08 -7.65
N ASP A 102 9.00 -0.28 -7.64
CA ASP A 102 8.79 0.89 -8.50
C ASP A 102 8.71 0.57 -10.00
N ILE A 103 8.19 -0.61 -10.35
CA ILE A 103 7.98 -1.00 -11.75
C ILE A 103 6.72 -0.33 -12.28
N PRO A 104 6.80 0.42 -13.40
CA PRO A 104 5.62 0.93 -14.06
C PRO A 104 4.87 -0.22 -14.74
N LEU A 105 3.59 -0.37 -14.38
CA LEU A 105 2.66 -1.30 -15.01
C LEU A 105 1.60 -0.53 -15.80
N THR A 106 1.12 -1.13 -16.86
CA THR A 106 -0.08 -0.71 -17.60
C THR A 106 -1.24 -1.65 -17.28
N ARG A 107 -2.46 -1.28 -17.68
CA ARG A 107 -3.65 -2.14 -17.50
C ARG A 107 -3.58 -3.46 -18.29
N ASP A 108 -2.75 -3.52 -19.33
CA ASP A 108 -2.57 -4.73 -20.16
C ASP A 108 -1.51 -5.68 -19.61
N ASP A 109 -0.69 -5.22 -18.65
CA ASP A 109 0.38 -6.02 -18.08
C ASP A 109 -0.17 -7.03 -17.07
N LEU A 110 0.33 -8.26 -17.13
CA LEU A 110 0.13 -9.28 -16.10
C LEU A 110 1.41 -9.41 -15.28
N ALA A 111 1.34 -9.11 -13.99
CA ALA A 111 2.46 -9.22 -13.08
C ALA A 111 2.35 -10.50 -12.22
N ALA A 112 3.49 -11.12 -11.94
CA ALA A 112 3.60 -12.25 -11.03
C ALA A 112 4.79 -12.06 -10.09
N ARG A 113 4.65 -12.47 -8.84
CA ARG A 113 5.78 -12.65 -7.93
C ARG A 113 6.50 -13.93 -8.27
N GLY A 114 7.80 -13.84 -8.48
CA GLY A 114 8.68 -14.97 -8.71
C GLY A 114 9.59 -15.27 -7.52
N ASN A 115 9.92 -16.53 -7.35
CA ASN A 115 11.02 -16.99 -6.51
C ASN A 115 11.95 -17.85 -7.36
N PHE A 116 13.26 -17.63 -7.28
CA PHE A 116 14.24 -18.66 -7.65
C PHE A 116 14.17 -19.78 -6.63
N ALA A 117 14.21 -21.01 -7.12
CA ALA A 117 14.06 -22.22 -6.30
C ALA A 117 15.04 -23.30 -6.77
N THR A 118 15.17 -24.35 -5.96
CA THR A 118 16.01 -25.52 -6.26
C THR A 118 15.15 -26.73 -6.55
N LEU A 119 15.37 -27.36 -7.70
CA LEU A 119 14.84 -28.68 -8.05
C LEU A 119 15.93 -29.73 -7.93
N ASP A 120 15.53 -30.95 -7.52
CA ASP A 120 16.33 -32.15 -7.68
C ASP A 120 16.20 -32.73 -9.12
N GLU A 121 16.88 -33.84 -9.36
CA GLU A 121 16.89 -34.55 -10.65
C GLU A 121 15.49 -35.10 -11.05
N ASN A 122 14.59 -35.32 -10.08
CA ASN A 122 13.23 -35.81 -10.29
C ASN A 122 12.20 -34.69 -10.49
N GLY A 123 12.65 -33.43 -10.44
CA GLY A 123 11.78 -32.25 -10.56
C GLY A 123 11.01 -31.93 -9.26
N ILE A 124 11.50 -32.41 -8.11
CA ILE A 124 10.95 -32.11 -6.79
C ILE A 124 11.60 -30.81 -6.29
N ILE A 125 10.79 -29.91 -5.77
CA ILE A 125 11.24 -28.66 -5.15
C ILE A 125 11.87 -29.00 -3.79
N VAL A 126 13.18 -28.91 -3.69
CA VAL A 126 13.94 -29.16 -2.46
C VAL A 126 14.13 -27.89 -1.63
N ASP A 127 14.13 -26.74 -2.27
CA ASP A 127 14.14 -25.43 -1.59
C ASP A 127 13.46 -24.37 -2.46
N ARG A 128 12.35 -23.83 -1.98
CA ARG A 128 11.57 -22.77 -2.63
C ARG A 128 12.23 -21.40 -2.60
N ARG A 129 13.39 -21.27 -1.99
CA ARG A 129 14.10 -20.01 -1.80
C ARG A 129 15.52 -20.04 -2.33
N ALA A 130 15.93 -21.12 -3.01
CA ALA A 130 17.28 -21.30 -3.57
C ALA A 130 18.39 -20.91 -2.59
N GLY A 131 18.33 -21.38 -1.34
CA GLY A 131 19.30 -21.04 -0.29
C GLY A 131 19.32 -19.55 0.10
N ARG A 132 18.31 -18.75 -0.31
CA ARG A 132 18.30 -17.28 -0.18
C ARG A 132 19.57 -16.68 -0.81
N ILE A 133 19.78 -16.96 -2.09
CA ILE A 133 20.92 -16.41 -2.85
C ILE A 133 21.09 -14.90 -2.58
N PRO A 134 22.32 -14.38 -2.58
CA PRO A 134 22.58 -12.94 -2.46
C PRO A 134 21.82 -12.12 -3.53
N THR A 135 21.41 -10.90 -3.18
CA THR A 135 20.67 -10.02 -4.10
C THR A 135 21.47 -9.72 -5.38
N GLU A 136 22.78 -9.65 -5.29
CA GLU A 136 23.70 -9.49 -6.44
C GLU A 136 23.56 -10.66 -7.41
N LYS A 137 23.54 -11.90 -6.88
CA LYS A 137 23.34 -13.10 -7.69
C LYS A 137 21.95 -13.15 -8.33
N ASN A 138 20.93 -12.69 -7.60
CA ASN A 138 19.58 -12.52 -8.17
C ASN A 138 19.62 -11.58 -9.38
N ARG A 139 20.29 -10.43 -9.29
CA ARG A 139 20.41 -9.47 -10.40
C ARG A 139 21.05 -10.10 -11.62
N GLU A 140 22.17 -10.84 -11.45
CA GLU A 140 22.84 -11.56 -12.54
C GLU A 140 21.89 -12.55 -13.23
N ILE A 141 21.14 -13.33 -12.46
CA ILE A 141 20.21 -14.32 -12.99
C ILE A 141 19.03 -13.66 -13.70
N CYS A 142 18.49 -12.56 -13.15
CA CYS A 142 17.43 -11.80 -13.81
C CYS A 142 17.91 -11.18 -15.13
N GLU A 143 19.12 -10.62 -15.17
CA GLU A 143 19.73 -10.09 -16.40
C GLU A 143 19.93 -11.21 -17.44
N PHE A 144 20.46 -12.36 -17.03
CA PHE A 144 20.61 -13.53 -17.90
C PHE A 144 19.26 -13.97 -18.49
N LEU A 145 18.24 -14.21 -17.65
CA LEU A 145 16.93 -14.63 -18.13
C LEU A 145 16.24 -13.56 -19.00
N GLY A 146 16.41 -12.29 -18.69
CA GLY A 146 15.88 -11.18 -19.49
C GLY A 146 16.52 -11.07 -20.87
N ASN A 147 17.77 -11.51 -21.03
CA ASN A 147 18.44 -11.60 -22.33
C ASN A 147 18.04 -12.85 -23.12
N GLU A 148 17.87 -14.00 -22.44
CA GLU A 148 17.51 -15.29 -23.05
C GLU A 148 16.03 -15.38 -23.43
N ILE A 149 15.12 -14.79 -22.65
CA ILE A 149 13.68 -14.95 -22.81
C ILE A 149 13.00 -13.58 -22.87
N LYS A 150 13.15 -12.90 -24.01
CA LYS A 150 12.55 -11.57 -24.23
C LYS A 150 11.07 -11.65 -24.60
N GLU A 151 10.66 -12.78 -25.17
CA GLU A 151 9.30 -12.98 -25.66
C GLU A 151 8.90 -14.46 -25.59
N VAL A 152 7.63 -14.70 -25.33
CA VAL A 152 7.00 -16.03 -25.35
C VAL A 152 5.65 -15.92 -26.05
N ASP A 153 5.50 -16.58 -27.17
CA ASP A 153 4.25 -16.63 -27.97
C ASP A 153 3.65 -15.24 -28.25
N GLY A 154 4.49 -14.28 -28.68
CA GLY A 154 4.09 -12.92 -28.99
C GLY A 154 3.90 -12.01 -27.75
N VAL A 155 4.09 -12.54 -26.53
CA VAL A 155 4.01 -11.79 -25.28
C VAL A 155 5.42 -11.40 -24.82
N ARG A 156 5.67 -10.10 -24.68
CA ARG A 156 6.96 -9.58 -24.21
C ARG A 156 7.13 -9.87 -22.72
N ILE A 157 8.31 -10.32 -22.34
CA ILE A 157 8.66 -10.67 -20.98
C ILE A 157 9.62 -9.61 -20.38
N SER A 158 9.35 -9.19 -19.17
CA SER A 158 10.24 -8.34 -18.39
C SER A 158 10.42 -8.94 -17.00
N ILE A 159 11.67 -9.18 -16.61
CA ILE A 159 12.01 -9.70 -15.28
C ILE A 159 12.78 -8.64 -14.50
N TYR A 160 12.44 -8.47 -13.22
CA TYR A 160 12.99 -7.45 -12.35
C TYR A 160 13.48 -8.07 -11.04
N PRO A 161 14.73 -7.84 -10.64
CA PRO A 161 15.27 -8.41 -9.42
C PRO A 161 14.63 -7.81 -8.17
N GLY A 162 14.29 -8.68 -7.24
CA GLY A 162 13.88 -8.31 -5.88
C GLY A 162 15.01 -8.55 -4.88
N LYS A 163 14.68 -8.74 -3.62
CA LYS A 163 15.62 -9.06 -2.55
C LYS A 163 15.85 -10.57 -2.47
N GLU A 164 17.14 -11.00 -2.35
CA GLU A 164 17.52 -12.41 -2.23
C GLU A 164 17.01 -13.24 -3.42
N HIS A 165 16.20 -14.28 -3.16
CA HIS A 165 15.64 -15.21 -4.14
C HIS A 165 14.39 -14.68 -4.88
N ARG A 166 13.91 -13.47 -4.56
CA ARG A 166 12.65 -12.92 -5.08
C ARG A 166 12.87 -12.11 -6.35
N PHE A 167 11.92 -12.17 -7.27
CA PHE A 167 11.88 -11.31 -8.44
C PHE A 167 10.42 -11.01 -8.82
N VAL A 168 10.22 -10.06 -9.70
CA VAL A 168 8.94 -9.78 -10.34
C VAL A 168 9.04 -10.12 -11.80
N LEU A 169 8.05 -10.84 -12.31
CA LEU A 169 7.88 -11.12 -13.73
C LEU A 169 6.68 -10.35 -14.26
N VAL A 170 6.85 -9.67 -15.38
CA VAL A 170 5.79 -8.94 -16.06
C VAL A 170 5.66 -9.47 -17.48
N PHE A 171 4.48 -9.97 -17.80
CA PHE A 171 4.05 -10.32 -19.13
C PHE A 171 3.36 -9.11 -19.74
N ARG A 172 3.86 -8.61 -20.87
CA ARG A 172 3.39 -7.39 -21.53
C ARG A 172 2.74 -7.68 -22.86
N GLY A 173 1.44 -7.49 -22.96
CA GLY A 173 0.68 -7.72 -24.18
C GLY A 173 -0.83 -7.68 -23.96
N GLY A 174 -1.58 -7.41 -25.03
CA GLY A 174 -3.04 -7.40 -24.96
C GLY A 174 -3.64 -8.80 -24.78
N GLY A 175 -4.82 -8.86 -24.15
CA GLY A 175 -5.60 -10.11 -24.00
C GLY A 175 -5.13 -11.05 -22.88
N LEU A 176 -4.12 -10.66 -22.07
CA LEU A 176 -3.70 -11.44 -20.91
C LEU A 176 -4.75 -11.40 -19.81
N ARG A 177 -4.92 -12.53 -19.13
CA ARG A 177 -5.86 -12.73 -18.02
C ARG A 177 -5.09 -13.08 -16.74
N ASP A 178 -5.64 -12.71 -15.58
CA ASP A 178 -5.04 -12.95 -14.27
C ASP A 178 -5.76 -14.02 -13.44
N ASP A 179 -6.86 -14.53 -13.92
CA ASP A 179 -7.59 -15.65 -13.32
C ASP A 179 -6.84 -16.99 -13.57
N LEU A 180 -5.68 -17.10 -12.94
CA LEU A 180 -4.73 -18.21 -13.03
C LEU A 180 -4.48 -18.84 -11.66
N THR A 181 -4.21 -20.15 -11.65
CA THR A 181 -3.72 -20.82 -10.43
C THR A 181 -2.25 -20.48 -10.17
N ASP A 182 -1.81 -20.50 -8.90
CA ASP A 182 -0.39 -20.38 -8.57
C ASP A 182 0.41 -21.58 -9.11
N ALA A 183 1.54 -21.32 -9.77
CA ALA A 183 2.52 -22.34 -10.15
C ALA A 183 3.50 -22.68 -9.00
N ASP A 184 3.55 -21.88 -7.94
CA ASP A 184 4.26 -22.18 -6.71
C ASP A 184 3.37 -22.98 -5.75
N PRO A 185 3.67 -24.25 -5.43
CA PRO A 185 2.86 -25.07 -4.52
C PRO A 185 2.96 -24.61 -3.06
N GLN A 186 3.79 -23.62 -2.77
CA GLN A 186 4.04 -23.01 -1.47
C GLN A 186 4.54 -23.97 -0.38
N LYS A 187 5.05 -25.14 -0.78
CA LYS A 187 5.60 -26.17 0.10
C LYS A 187 6.75 -26.89 -0.58
N ASP A 188 7.83 -27.16 0.17
CA ASP A 188 8.94 -28.00 -0.28
C ASP A 188 8.53 -29.48 -0.30
N GLY A 189 9.24 -30.31 -1.03
CA GLY A 189 8.97 -31.74 -1.20
C GLY A 189 7.88 -32.07 -2.22
N LEU A 190 7.35 -31.08 -2.94
CA LEU A 190 6.36 -31.29 -3.99
C LEU A 190 6.99 -31.14 -5.38
N LYS A 191 6.39 -31.81 -6.37
CA LYS A 191 6.78 -31.64 -7.76
C LYS A 191 6.45 -30.22 -8.24
N ALA A 192 7.36 -29.63 -9.00
CA ALA A 192 7.09 -28.36 -9.67
C ALA A 192 5.89 -28.54 -10.62
N LYS A 193 4.98 -27.56 -10.60
CA LYS A 193 3.77 -27.58 -11.42
C LYS A 193 3.68 -26.32 -12.29
N GLY A 194 2.87 -26.39 -13.33
CA GLY A 194 2.47 -25.22 -14.09
C GLY A 194 1.29 -24.49 -13.49
N THR A 195 0.81 -23.50 -14.19
CA THR A 195 -0.44 -22.78 -13.90
C THR A 195 -1.58 -23.28 -14.80
N GLU A 196 -2.80 -23.13 -14.34
CA GLU A 196 -4.02 -23.42 -15.08
C GLU A 196 -4.89 -22.15 -15.15
N GLY A 197 -5.57 -21.95 -16.28
CA GLY A 197 -6.58 -20.91 -16.42
C GLY A 197 -7.85 -21.32 -15.66
N LEU A 198 -8.38 -20.43 -14.83
CA LEU A 198 -9.63 -20.63 -14.09
C LEU A 198 -10.86 -20.39 -14.97
N SER A 199 -10.68 -19.70 -16.11
CA SER A 199 -11.69 -19.53 -17.17
C SER A 199 -11.18 -20.04 -18.51
N GLN A 200 -12.09 -20.11 -19.50
CA GLN A 200 -11.71 -20.48 -20.86
C GLN A 200 -10.81 -19.42 -21.50
N GLU A 201 -11.07 -18.15 -21.23
CA GLU A 201 -10.31 -17.00 -21.70
C GLU A 201 -8.88 -16.96 -21.13
N ALA A 202 -8.67 -17.49 -19.92
CA ALA A 202 -7.37 -17.53 -19.27
C ALA A 202 -6.45 -18.66 -19.77
N ARG A 203 -6.96 -19.65 -20.52
CA ARG A 203 -6.17 -20.80 -20.98
C ARG A 203 -4.97 -20.41 -21.81
N LYS A 204 -5.15 -19.46 -22.74
CA LYS A 204 -4.03 -18.97 -23.57
C LYS A 204 -2.95 -18.30 -22.72
N THR A 205 -3.34 -17.54 -21.71
CA THR A 205 -2.38 -16.92 -20.77
C THR A 205 -1.63 -18.00 -19.97
N ALA A 206 -2.34 -19.05 -19.51
CA ALA A 206 -1.71 -20.18 -18.82
C ALA A 206 -0.68 -20.90 -19.70
N GLU A 207 -0.97 -21.10 -20.99
CA GLU A 207 -0.03 -21.70 -21.96
C GLU A 207 1.25 -20.85 -22.09
N VAL A 208 1.12 -19.54 -22.24
CA VAL A 208 2.26 -18.60 -22.30
C VAL A 208 3.11 -18.68 -21.03
N VAL A 209 2.47 -18.65 -19.85
CA VAL A 209 3.17 -18.74 -18.55
C VAL A 209 3.89 -20.09 -18.44
N ASN A 210 3.24 -21.20 -18.78
CA ASN A 210 3.84 -22.53 -18.71
C ASN A 210 5.02 -22.68 -19.68
N LEU A 211 4.93 -22.09 -20.86
CA LEU A 211 6.04 -22.07 -21.81
C LEU A 211 7.23 -21.26 -21.27
N TYR A 212 6.96 -20.12 -20.62
CA TYR A 212 7.99 -19.35 -19.91
C TYR A 212 8.66 -20.19 -18.81
N LEU A 213 7.87 -20.83 -17.92
CA LEU A 213 8.39 -21.66 -16.82
C LEU A 213 9.32 -22.77 -17.36
N LYS A 214 8.91 -23.44 -18.44
CA LYS A 214 9.73 -24.48 -19.08
C LYS A 214 11.03 -23.93 -19.65
N ARG A 215 10.99 -22.79 -20.37
CA ARG A 215 12.19 -22.14 -20.93
C ARG A 215 13.13 -21.65 -19.82
N ALA A 216 12.60 -21.00 -18.80
CA ALA A 216 13.38 -20.49 -17.67
C ALA A 216 14.08 -21.63 -16.90
N THR A 217 13.37 -22.72 -16.58
CA THR A 217 13.95 -23.88 -15.91
C THR A 217 15.05 -24.52 -16.78
N ASN A 218 14.87 -24.62 -18.09
CA ASN A 218 15.91 -25.14 -18.97
C ASN A 218 17.13 -24.24 -19.03
N ALA A 219 16.96 -22.92 -19.08
CA ALA A 219 18.06 -21.95 -19.09
C ALA A 219 18.84 -21.94 -17.77
N LEU A 220 18.18 -22.22 -16.65
CA LEU A 220 18.77 -22.18 -15.31
C LEU A 220 19.41 -23.49 -14.84
N LYS A 221 19.47 -24.55 -15.65
CA LYS A 221 19.99 -25.87 -15.22
C LYS A 221 21.36 -25.83 -14.56
N SER A 222 22.23 -24.92 -14.97
CA SER A 222 23.60 -24.74 -14.43
C SER A 222 23.70 -23.73 -13.27
N PHE A 223 22.59 -23.09 -12.87
CA PHE A 223 22.59 -22.03 -11.85
C PHE A 223 22.27 -22.52 -10.44
N HIS A 224 22.75 -23.70 -10.05
CA HIS A 224 22.51 -24.18 -8.68
C HIS A 224 22.96 -23.16 -7.61
N PRO A 225 22.17 -22.91 -6.55
CA PRO A 225 20.90 -23.54 -6.18
C PRO A 225 19.66 -22.93 -6.84
N ALA A 226 19.78 -21.92 -7.69
CA ALA A 226 18.67 -21.23 -8.37
C ALA A 226 18.39 -21.83 -9.76
N ASN A 227 18.11 -23.14 -9.82
CA ASN A 227 17.97 -23.88 -11.08
C ASN A 227 16.56 -23.94 -11.64
N THR A 228 15.60 -23.24 -11.01
CA THR A 228 14.21 -23.08 -11.50
C THR A 228 13.58 -21.80 -10.97
N VAL A 229 12.38 -21.53 -11.48
CA VAL A 229 11.53 -20.40 -11.05
C VAL A 229 10.15 -20.90 -10.62
N LEU A 230 9.60 -20.30 -9.58
CA LEU A 230 8.23 -20.51 -9.11
C LEU A 230 7.47 -19.19 -9.21
N LEU A 231 6.28 -19.20 -9.82
CA LEU A 231 5.46 -18.01 -9.99
C LEU A 231 4.15 -18.12 -9.22
N ARG A 232 3.71 -17.00 -8.66
CA ARG A 232 2.44 -16.91 -7.93
C ARG A 232 1.85 -15.52 -7.88
N GLY A 233 0.56 -15.44 -7.53
CA GLY A 233 -0.17 -14.19 -7.35
C GLY A 233 -0.23 -13.41 -8.64
N PHE A 234 -0.53 -14.09 -9.74
CA PHE A 234 -0.79 -13.46 -11.02
C PHE A 234 -1.87 -12.41 -10.87
N SER A 235 -1.60 -11.19 -11.34
CA SER A 235 -2.56 -10.11 -11.19
C SER A 235 -2.30 -8.98 -12.18
N LYS A 236 -3.37 -8.29 -12.53
CA LYS A 236 -3.36 -7.07 -13.34
C LYS A 236 -3.68 -5.87 -12.45
N ILE A 237 -3.34 -4.67 -12.90
CA ILE A 237 -3.82 -3.45 -12.26
C ILE A 237 -5.35 -3.48 -12.29
N PRO A 238 -6.02 -3.35 -11.12
CA PRO A 238 -7.48 -3.29 -11.08
C PRO A 238 -7.99 -2.08 -11.85
N ASP A 239 -9.21 -2.16 -12.38
CA ASP A 239 -9.89 -1.01 -12.98
C ASP A 239 -10.37 -0.07 -11.86
N ILE A 240 -9.49 0.83 -11.46
CA ILE A 240 -9.67 1.77 -10.36
C ILE A 240 -9.67 3.20 -10.91
N PRO A 241 -10.69 4.03 -10.62
CA PRO A 241 -10.68 5.43 -11.03
C PRO A 241 -9.60 6.20 -10.27
N THR A 242 -8.99 7.19 -10.90
CA THR A 242 -8.03 8.07 -10.23
C THR A 242 -8.73 9.00 -9.22
N MET A 243 -7.97 9.52 -8.25
CA MET A 243 -8.51 10.54 -7.32
C MET A 243 -8.97 11.81 -8.04
N SER A 244 -8.35 12.13 -9.18
CA SER A 244 -8.79 13.27 -10.02
C SER A 244 -10.16 13.01 -10.66
N GLU A 245 -10.40 11.80 -11.14
CA GLU A 245 -11.69 11.41 -11.70
C GLU A 245 -12.78 11.32 -10.63
N LYS A 246 -12.44 10.70 -9.50
CA LYS A 246 -13.37 10.40 -8.41
C LYS A 246 -13.68 11.60 -7.52
N PHE A 247 -12.67 12.38 -7.12
CA PHE A 247 -12.79 13.42 -6.11
C PHE A 247 -12.47 14.83 -6.62
N LYS A 248 -12.15 14.99 -7.91
CA LYS A 248 -11.76 16.26 -8.54
C LYS A 248 -10.52 16.90 -7.88
N LEU A 249 -9.62 16.06 -7.35
CA LEU A 249 -8.39 16.47 -6.70
C LEU A 249 -7.21 16.55 -7.68
N ARG A 250 -6.24 17.39 -7.36
CA ARG A 250 -4.87 17.36 -7.91
C ARG A 250 -3.96 16.74 -6.86
N PRO A 251 -3.86 15.40 -6.79
CA PRO A 251 -3.22 14.72 -5.70
C PRO A 251 -1.73 14.52 -5.91
N ALA A 252 -0.95 14.66 -4.85
CA ALA A 252 0.48 14.34 -4.83
C ALA A 252 0.84 13.47 -3.63
N ALA A 253 1.87 12.64 -3.78
CA ALA A 253 2.38 11.76 -2.75
C ALA A 253 3.84 12.04 -2.43
N ILE A 254 4.16 12.05 -1.15
CA ILE A 254 5.50 12.16 -0.57
C ILE A 254 5.72 10.91 0.29
N ALA A 255 6.47 9.96 -0.26
CA ALA A 255 6.77 8.69 0.38
C ALA A 255 8.14 8.19 -0.08
N THR A 256 8.95 7.69 0.85
CA THR A 256 10.28 7.14 0.55
C THR A 256 10.22 5.68 0.15
N TYR A 257 9.29 4.92 0.74
CA TYR A 257 9.21 3.48 0.49
C TYR A 257 8.48 3.16 -0.83
N PRO A 258 9.06 2.32 -1.72
CA PRO A 258 8.56 2.10 -3.08
C PRO A 258 7.11 1.64 -3.16
N MET A 259 6.69 0.71 -2.30
CA MET A 259 5.32 0.17 -2.30
C MET A 259 4.27 1.28 -2.12
N TYR A 260 4.50 2.25 -1.22
CA TYR A 260 3.55 3.35 -0.98
C TYR A 260 3.53 4.36 -2.12
N ARG A 261 4.67 4.58 -2.79
CA ARG A 261 4.71 5.32 -4.05
C ARG A 261 3.89 4.63 -5.14
N GLY A 262 4.03 3.31 -5.22
CA GLY A 262 3.26 2.50 -6.17
C GLY A 262 1.75 2.58 -5.91
N LEU A 263 1.31 2.42 -4.67
CA LEU A 263 -0.10 2.55 -4.28
C LEU A 263 -0.66 3.94 -4.59
N ALA A 264 0.11 4.99 -4.28
CA ALA A 264 -0.27 6.36 -4.60
C ALA A 264 -0.39 6.59 -6.11
N ARG A 265 0.56 6.06 -6.91
CA ARG A 265 0.51 6.12 -8.38
C ARG A 265 -0.70 5.38 -8.94
N LEU A 266 -1.07 4.24 -8.34
CA LEU A 266 -2.23 3.44 -8.77
C LEU A 266 -3.54 4.25 -8.75
N VAL A 267 -3.70 5.13 -7.77
CA VAL A 267 -4.86 6.02 -7.64
C VAL A 267 -4.65 7.41 -8.26
N GLY A 268 -3.61 7.57 -9.09
CA GLY A 268 -3.36 8.77 -9.89
C GLY A 268 -2.66 9.91 -9.17
N MET A 269 -2.00 9.67 -8.03
CA MET A 269 -1.19 10.70 -7.37
C MET A 269 0.14 10.91 -8.11
N GLU A 270 0.58 12.16 -8.22
CA GLU A 270 1.94 12.48 -8.66
C GLU A 270 2.94 12.18 -7.54
N ILE A 271 3.98 11.41 -7.87
CA ILE A 271 5.02 11.06 -6.89
C ILE A 271 6.07 12.15 -6.87
N LEU A 272 6.15 12.89 -5.78
CA LEU A 272 7.12 13.95 -5.61
C LEU A 272 8.45 13.38 -5.14
N LYS A 273 9.53 13.74 -5.84
CA LYS A 273 10.87 13.33 -5.44
C LYS A 273 11.24 14.02 -4.12
N THR A 274 11.59 13.22 -3.13
CA THR A 274 12.00 13.66 -1.79
C THR A 274 13.31 12.98 -1.38
N GLY A 275 13.95 13.47 -0.30
CA GLY A 275 15.02 12.74 0.38
C GLY A 275 14.46 11.69 1.33
N GLU A 276 15.36 11.07 2.11
CA GLU A 276 15.01 9.90 2.96
C GLU A 276 14.67 10.25 4.41
N THR A 277 14.79 11.52 4.79
CA THR A 277 14.52 11.98 6.16
C THR A 277 13.14 12.62 6.27
N LEU A 278 12.53 12.52 7.44
CA LEU A 278 11.25 13.17 7.75
C LEU A 278 11.29 14.69 7.47
N ARG A 279 12.44 15.32 7.69
CA ARG A 279 12.63 16.75 7.41
C ARG A 279 12.56 17.04 5.91
N GLU A 280 13.23 16.22 5.09
CA GLU A 280 13.22 16.37 3.63
C GLU A 280 11.83 16.13 3.04
N GLU A 281 11.08 15.17 3.60
CA GLU A 281 9.68 14.94 3.20
C GLU A 281 8.82 16.18 3.49
N VAL A 282 8.98 16.82 4.65
CA VAL A 282 8.27 18.06 4.98
C VAL A 282 8.73 19.26 4.15
N GLU A 283 10.02 19.38 3.84
CA GLU A 283 10.52 20.42 2.93
C GLU A 283 9.98 20.20 1.49
N THR A 284 9.80 18.94 1.06
CA THR A 284 9.15 18.61 -0.21
C THR A 284 7.68 19.04 -0.19
N LEU A 285 6.94 18.75 0.88
CA LEU A 285 5.57 19.22 1.06
C LEU A 285 5.50 20.75 0.92
N LYS A 286 6.35 21.48 1.63
CA LYS A 286 6.43 22.94 1.59
C LYS A 286 6.72 23.46 0.18
N LYS A 287 7.70 22.87 -0.52
CA LYS A 287 8.11 23.26 -1.86
C LYS A 287 6.97 23.19 -2.88
N TYR A 288 6.11 22.18 -2.75
CA TYR A 288 5.05 21.92 -3.72
C TYR A 288 3.64 22.30 -3.24
N PHE A 289 3.52 22.90 -2.04
CA PHE A 289 2.25 23.15 -1.37
C PHE A 289 1.22 23.91 -2.21
N ASP A 290 1.66 24.89 -3.00
CA ASP A 290 0.78 25.69 -3.85
C ASP A 290 0.34 24.97 -5.14
N ARG A 291 1.04 23.91 -5.55
CA ARG A 291 0.80 23.24 -6.86
C ARG A 291 -0.34 22.22 -6.83
N TYR A 292 -0.55 21.59 -5.70
CA TYR A 292 -1.55 20.51 -5.50
C TYR A 292 -2.56 20.93 -4.46
N ASP A 293 -3.68 20.20 -4.40
CA ASP A 293 -4.75 20.45 -3.42
C ASP A 293 -4.98 19.25 -2.49
N PHE A 294 -4.32 18.11 -2.76
CA PHE A 294 -4.26 16.96 -1.86
C PHE A 294 -2.82 16.45 -1.77
N PHE A 295 -2.37 16.22 -0.54
CA PHE A 295 -1.06 15.63 -0.26
C PHE A 295 -1.21 14.41 0.63
N TYR A 296 -0.64 13.30 0.18
CA TYR A 296 -0.38 12.12 1.00
C TYR A 296 1.09 12.15 1.43
N VAL A 297 1.34 12.20 2.75
CA VAL A 297 2.67 12.19 3.35
C VAL A 297 2.80 10.96 4.22
N HIS A 298 3.81 10.13 3.98
CA HIS A 298 3.92 8.82 4.60
C HIS A 298 5.23 8.62 5.35
N PHE A 299 5.15 8.20 6.63
CA PHE A 299 6.29 7.97 7.51
C PHE A 299 6.40 6.49 7.88
N LYS A 300 7.42 5.78 7.39
CA LYS A 300 7.58 4.31 7.48
C LYS A 300 8.14 3.77 8.80
N LYS A 301 8.99 4.50 9.50
CA LYS A 301 9.86 3.97 10.58
C LYS A 301 9.13 3.30 11.75
N THR A 302 7.92 3.73 12.07
CA THR A 302 7.12 3.22 13.18
C THR A 302 6.71 1.76 12.98
N ASP A 303 6.29 1.42 11.75
CA ASP A 303 5.93 0.07 11.38
C ASP A 303 7.14 -0.87 11.43
N SER A 304 8.26 -0.49 10.81
CA SER A 304 9.48 -1.31 10.83
C SER A 304 9.92 -1.64 12.26
N ALA A 305 9.90 -0.65 13.16
CA ALA A 305 10.23 -0.88 14.57
C ALA A 305 9.21 -1.80 15.28
N GLY A 306 7.93 -1.72 14.90
CA GLY A 306 6.88 -2.62 15.38
C GLY A 306 7.10 -4.07 14.95
N GLU A 307 7.35 -4.31 13.65
CA GLU A 307 7.65 -5.63 13.08
C GLU A 307 8.91 -6.25 13.70
N ASP A 308 9.94 -5.45 14.00
CA ASP A 308 11.16 -5.88 14.69
C ASP A 308 10.93 -6.22 16.18
N GLY A 309 9.75 -5.92 16.74
CA GLY A 309 9.46 -6.05 18.17
C GLY A 309 10.18 -5.00 19.02
N ASN A 310 10.63 -3.91 18.41
CA ASN A 310 11.40 -2.86 19.06
C ASN A 310 10.50 -1.74 19.59
N PHE A 311 9.89 -1.97 20.76
CA PHE A 311 9.01 -1.01 21.44
C PHE A 311 9.69 0.37 21.62
N LYS A 312 10.94 0.40 22.11
CA LYS A 312 11.66 1.67 22.33
C LYS A 312 11.99 2.38 21.01
N GLY A 313 12.33 1.63 19.97
CA GLY A 313 12.56 2.16 18.63
C GLY A 313 11.30 2.81 18.05
N LYS A 314 10.14 2.17 18.21
CA LYS A 314 8.86 2.71 17.78
C LYS A 314 8.48 3.99 18.54
N VAL A 315 8.64 4.00 19.87
CA VAL A 315 8.47 5.21 20.70
C VAL A 315 9.33 6.35 20.14
N LYS A 316 10.62 6.11 19.90
CA LYS A 316 11.54 7.13 19.37
C LYS A 316 11.11 7.63 17.99
N ALA A 317 10.65 6.75 17.10
CA ALA A 317 10.17 7.14 15.78
C ALA A 317 8.91 8.03 15.86
N ILE A 318 7.99 7.74 16.78
CA ILE A 318 6.82 8.59 17.06
C ILE A 318 7.26 9.98 17.56
N GLU A 319 8.23 10.04 18.47
CA GLU A 319 8.78 11.31 18.97
C GLU A 319 9.51 12.12 17.90
N GLU A 320 10.14 11.44 16.91
CA GLU A 320 10.74 12.11 15.74
C GLU A 320 9.67 12.77 14.87
N ILE A 321 8.53 12.09 14.66
CA ILE A 321 7.40 12.64 13.92
C ILE A 321 6.77 13.81 14.67
N ASP A 322 6.59 13.71 15.99
CA ASP A 322 6.07 14.82 16.79
C ASP A 322 6.88 16.12 16.61
N ARG A 323 8.22 15.99 16.54
CA ARG A 323 9.10 17.16 16.38
C ARG A 323 8.94 17.90 15.06
N ILE A 324 8.51 17.23 13.98
CA ILE A 324 8.34 17.86 12.66
C ILE A 324 6.94 18.43 12.43
N LEU A 325 5.93 18.01 13.19
CA LEU A 325 4.54 18.47 13.05
C LEU A 325 4.36 19.98 13.00
N PRO A 326 5.04 20.79 13.82
CA PRO A 326 4.91 22.24 13.73
C PRO A 326 5.23 22.82 12.36
N SER A 327 6.11 22.17 11.59
CA SER A 327 6.45 22.60 10.22
C SER A 327 5.29 22.35 9.26
N ILE A 328 4.54 21.25 9.42
CA ILE A 328 3.34 20.96 8.64
C ILE A 328 2.22 21.95 8.99
N PHE A 329 1.97 22.20 10.28
CA PHE A 329 0.96 23.16 10.71
C PHE A 329 1.25 24.60 10.27
N LYS A 330 2.54 25.00 10.15
CA LYS A 330 2.94 26.33 9.64
C LYS A 330 2.53 26.57 8.18
N LEU A 331 2.32 25.53 7.39
CA LEU A 331 1.81 25.62 6.02
C LEU A 331 0.33 26.02 5.98
N LYS A 332 -0.37 25.92 7.11
CA LYS A 332 -1.80 26.26 7.27
C LYS A 332 -2.68 25.50 6.28
N PRO A 333 -2.58 24.16 6.19
CA PRO A 333 -3.53 23.41 5.37
C PRO A 333 -4.96 23.66 5.85
N ASP A 334 -5.91 23.75 4.90
CA ASP A 334 -7.34 23.92 5.24
C ASP A 334 -7.86 22.69 5.99
N VAL A 335 -7.34 21.52 5.64
CA VAL A 335 -7.62 20.25 6.33
C VAL A 335 -6.34 19.47 6.55
N LEU A 336 -6.11 19.02 7.76
CA LEU A 336 -5.02 18.11 8.12
C LEU A 336 -5.58 16.87 8.82
N ALA A 337 -5.43 15.70 8.20
CA ALA A 337 -5.70 14.42 8.83
C ALA A 337 -4.39 13.74 9.21
N ILE A 338 -4.28 13.25 10.44
CA ILE A 338 -3.12 12.48 10.92
C ILE A 338 -3.63 11.17 11.46
N THR A 339 -3.16 10.05 10.92
CA THR A 339 -3.58 8.70 11.34
C THR A 339 -2.51 7.67 10.99
N GLY A 340 -2.79 6.38 11.23
CA GLY A 340 -2.04 5.25 10.70
C GLY A 340 -2.86 4.46 9.71
N ASP A 341 -2.19 3.70 8.88
CA ASP A 341 -2.82 2.75 7.95
C ASP A 341 -3.23 1.44 8.65
N HIS A 342 -2.45 0.99 9.63
CA HIS A 342 -2.73 -0.16 10.49
C HIS A 342 -2.04 -0.03 11.85
N SER A 343 -2.37 -0.93 12.76
CA SER A 343 -1.63 -1.11 14.00
C SER A 343 -0.54 -2.18 13.81
N THR A 344 0.69 -1.87 14.27
CA THR A 344 1.82 -2.84 14.30
C THR A 344 2.43 -2.87 15.70
N PRO A 345 1.74 -3.53 16.65
CA PRO A 345 2.23 -3.62 18.02
C PRO A 345 3.57 -4.35 18.10
N ALA A 346 4.57 -3.76 18.75
CA ALA A 346 5.88 -4.38 18.91
C ALA A 346 5.81 -5.73 19.65
N VAL A 347 4.83 -5.92 20.51
CA VAL A 347 4.61 -7.18 21.23
C VAL A 347 4.16 -8.32 20.31
N LEU A 348 3.48 -8.00 19.20
CA LEU A 348 3.03 -9.00 18.21
C LEU A 348 4.02 -9.19 17.07
N LYS A 349 4.92 -8.23 16.82
CA LYS A 349 5.86 -8.21 15.70
C LYS A 349 5.17 -8.39 14.33
N SER A 350 3.96 -7.89 14.21
CA SER A 350 3.13 -8.01 13.01
C SER A 350 1.97 -7.03 13.07
N HIS A 351 1.32 -6.83 11.92
CA HIS A 351 0.07 -6.09 11.87
C HIS A 351 -1.00 -6.74 12.73
N SER A 352 -1.97 -5.92 13.16
CA SER A 352 -3.11 -6.38 13.94
C SER A 352 -4.39 -5.62 13.57
N TRP A 353 -5.54 -6.20 13.92
CA TRP A 353 -6.89 -5.68 13.63
C TRP A 353 -7.32 -4.52 14.53
N HIS A 354 -6.45 -4.04 15.41
CA HIS A 354 -6.78 -2.96 16.33
C HIS A 354 -6.94 -1.63 15.58
N PRO A 355 -7.94 -0.82 15.93
CA PRO A 355 -8.19 0.45 15.27
C PRO A 355 -7.07 1.45 15.52
N ASN A 356 -6.82 2.31 14.55
CA ASN A 356 -5.84 3.38 14.64
C ASN A 356 -6.43 4.69 15.15
N PRO A 357 -5.70 5.49 15.91
CA PRO A 357 -6.12 6.84 16.26
C PRO A 357 -6.11 7.74 15.03
N ILE A 358 -7.09 8.63 14.95
CA ILE A 358 -7.16 9.70 13.95
C ILE A 358 -7.35 11.05 14.62
N LEU A 359 -6.67 12.06 14.07
CA LEU A 359 -6.86 13.48 14.38
C LEU A 359 -7.20 14.19 13.07
N LEU A 360 -8.31 14.92 13.05
CA LEU A 360 -8.76 15.74 11.93
C LEU A 360 -8.83 17.20 12.36
N PHE A 361 -8.03 18.05 11.74
CA PHE A 361 -8.01 19.49 11.96
C PHE A 361 -8.53 20.21 10.73
N SER A 362 -9.40 21.18 10.92
CA SER A 362 -9.80 22.20 9.95
C SER A 362 -10.42 23.41 10.65
N ASN A 363 -10.67 24.49 9.91
CA ASN A 363 -11.41 25.64 10.42
C ASN A 363 -12.89 25.35 10.69
N TYR A 364 -13.42 24.22 10.20
CA TYR A 364 -14.84 23.85 10.27
C TYR A 364 -15.12 22.70 11.24
N VAL A 365 -14.12 22.15 11.91
CA VAL A 365 -14.33 21.17 12.97
C VAL A 365 -14.91 21.84 14.23
N ARG A 366 -15.66 21.08 15.01
CA ARG A 366 -16.03 21.42 16.38
C ARG A 366 -15.08 20.69 17.31
N PRO A 367 -14.06 21.35 17.88
CA PRO A 367 -13.07 20.69 18.72
C PRO A 367 -13.73 19.90 19.86
N ASP A 368 -13.28 18.67 20.06
CA ASP A 368 -13.88 17.73 21.02
C ASP A 368 -13.22 17.75 22.41
N GLY A 369 -12.22 18.60 22.59
CA GLY A 369 -11.52 18.76 23.86
C GLY A 369 -10.53 17.64 24.20
N ILE A 370 -10.25 16.71 23.28
CA ILE A 370 -9.22 15.68 23.45
C ILE A 370 -7.86 16.37 23.58
N ARG A 371 -7.12 16.06 24.65
CA ARG A 371 -5.85 16.72 24.98
C ARG A 371 -4.61 15.97 24.53
N ARG A 372 -4.74 14.70 24.18
CA ARG A 372 -3.61 13.85 23.78
C ARG A 372 -3.99 12.99 22.59
N PHE A 373 -3.10 12.89 21.62
CA PHE A 373 -3.25 11.99 20.48
C PHE A 373 -2.72 10.59 20.85
N THR A 374 -3.58 9.75 21.41
CA THR A 374 -3.30 8.34 21.70
C THR A 374 -4.56 7.52 21.48
N GLU A 375 -4.42 6.19 21.34
CA GLU A 375 -5.55 5.29 21.14
C GLU A 375 -6.60 5.43 22.24
N ARG A 376 -6.16 5.55 23.50
CA ARG A 376 -7.03 5.68 24.67
C ARG A 376 -7.83 6.98 24.67
N HIS A 377 -7.18 8.10 24.33
CA HIS A 377 -7.84 9.41 24.34
C HIS A 377 -8.73 9.57 23.09
N CYS A 378 -8.24 9.19 21.90
CA CYS A 378 -8.99 9.30 20.66
C CYS A 378 -10.27 8.45 20.65
N ARG A 379 -10.33 7.37 21.44
CA ARG A 379 -11.55 6.58 21.65
C ARG A 379 -12.74 7.41 22.16
N GLY A 380 -12.47 8.45 22.93
CA GLY A 380 -13.50 9.36 23.49
C GLY A 380 -13.77 10.58 22.60
N GLY A 381 -13.14 10.70 21.45
CA GLY A 381 -13.32 11.84 20.56
C GLY A 381 -14.64 11.80 19.77
N GLN A 382 -15.05 12.96 19.23
CA GLN A 382 -16.35 13.17 18.59
C GLN A 382 -16.52 12.33 17.31
N LEU A 383 -15.44 11.98 16.63
CA LEU A 383 -15.53 11.13 15.41
C LEU A 383 -15.96 9.69 15.74
N GLY A 384 -15.79 9.25 17.01
CA GLY A 384 -16.09 7.88 17.39
C GLY A 384 -15.16 6.87 16.73
N ARG A 385 -15.69 5.69 16.38
CA ARG A 385 -14.97 4.65 15.63
C ARG A 385 -15.68 4.38 14.31
N PHE A 386 -14.96 4.49 13.19
CA PHE A 386 -15.52 4.41 11.85
C PHE A 386 -14.54 3.79 10.84
N PRO A 387 -14.98 3.36 9.65
CA PRO A 387 -14.13 2.81 8.62
C PRO A 387 -13.13 3.83 8.07
N ALA A 388 -11.88 3.43 7.83
CA ALA A 388 -10.86 4.28 7.19
C ALA A 388 -11.31 4.79 5.81
N LEU A 389 -12.20 4.06 5.14
CA LEU A 389 -12.82 4.43 3.87
C LEU A 389 -13.52 5.81 3.90
N ASP A 390 -13.96 6.25 5.07
CA ASP A 390 -14.67 7.51 5.26
C ASP A 390 -13.74 8.70 5.57
N VAL A 391 -12.45 8.47 5.79
CA VAL A 391 -11.47 9.53 6.10
C VAL A 391 -11.42 10.57 5.00
N ILE A 392 -11.29 10.14 3.73
CA ILE A 392 -11.24 11.08 2.60
C ILE A 392 -12.53 11.88 2.47
N THR A 393 -13.69 11.26 2.74
CA THR A 393 -14.99 11.95 2.71
C THR A 393 -15.05 13.08 3.73
N LEU A 394 -14.58 12.82 4.97
CA LEU A 394 -14.48 13.83 6.01
C LEU A 394 -13.51 14.95 5.64
N MET A 395 -12.37 14.62 5.02
CA MET A 395 -11.42 15.62 4.53
C MET A 395 -12.04 16.50 3.43
N LEU A 396 -12.72 15.90 2.45
CA LEU A 396 -13.41 16.64 1.38
C LEU A 396 -14.50 17.57 1.93
N ALA A 397 -15.31 17.09 2.86
CA ALA A 397 -16.35 17.88 3.51
C ALA A 397 -15.75 19.09 4.26
N ASN A 398 -14.72 18.88 5.06
CA ASN A 398 -14.02 19.94 5.79
C ASN A 398 -13.22 20.89 4.88
N GLY A 399 -12.83 20.44 3.69
CA GLY A 399 -12.23 21.26 2.64
C GLY A 399 -13.24 21.97 1.75
N LEU A 400 -14.55 21.89 2.05
CA LEU A 400 -15.65 22.43 1.22
C LEU A 400 -15.59 21.95 -0.24
N LYS A 401 -15.17 20.70 -0.44
CA LYS A 401 -15.04 20.06 -1.75
C LYS A 401 -16.22 19.14 -2.09
N LEU A 402 -17.31 19.22 -1.34
CA LEU A 402 -18.55 18.49 -1.61
C LEU A 402 -19.73 19.44 -1.73
N LYS A 403 -20.57 19.21 -2.75
CA LYS A 403 -21.89 19.84 -2.86
C LYS A 403 -22.87 19.24 -1.83
N LYS A 404 -23.97 19.93 -1.59
CA LYS A 404 -25.10 19.41 -0.81
C LYS A 404 -25.70 18.19 -1.52
N PHE A 405 -26.03 17.16 -0.76
CA PHE A 405 -26.78 16.01 -1.24
C PHE A 405 -28.29 16.27 -1.07
N GLY A 406 -29.03 16.07 -2.14
CA GLY A 406 -30.46 16.35 -2.17
C GLY A 406 -30.79 17.84 -2.35
N ALA A 407 -32.08 18.13 -2.43
CA ALA A 407 -32.60 19.48 -2.68
C ALA A 407 -32.43 20.45 -1.49
#